data_11bb0943c3ce50fce30bbd095150c05c
#
_entry.id   11bb0943c3ce50fce30bbd095150c05c
#
_cell.length_a   1.000
_cell.length_b   1.000
_cell.length_c   1.000
_cell.angle_alpha   90.00
_cell.angle_beta   90.00
_cell.angle_gamma   90.00
#
_symmetry.space_group_name_H-M   'P 1'
#
loop_
_entity.id
_entity.type
_entity.pdbx_description
1 polymer ?
#
loop_
_entity_poly.entity_id
_entity_poly.type
_entity_poly.pdbx_seq_one_letter_code
_entity_poly.pdbx_strand_id
1 'polypeptide(L)'
;VAVLVGLLGSVPPVQAQGSFPGSGTTLNTNVRLYPLDVWGPRVGPGIGAGLVVHNLGRRHAQWLLTAAPALHEQVATLSFASAHPGTARQYVIATARALHTDRRWFYGLGPAAPHDARLSFRQRTGRVHIGVGQAVWGRRLHIRPHVTLQHVRTTGRTGDASALPPRSQRHAERLRDTEVPGAQQTGVRAGVRIRYETRSSGERTGSSAQVQGEWDRYVDLSGVPLSFDQLDVKVRGSIPLSSRHRLLLRSSLVRTWSRDTAPVPFYQRPTLDGSIVPGWARSRFVGHDRLTATARYEFPLIDTTPVFALDGHLGVHAAGIYDDLPAQFEPVLSFKETLSPAASTYPLRPSASVGLTVRMPMRPRATVDLALGMSPEGLSAMRLTIDQPLSLIRPPHHTSRSLR
;
A
#
# COMPACT_ATOMS: atom_id res chain seq x y z
N VAL A 1 10.12 9.38 -21.58
CA VAL A 1 10.33 10.29 -20.43
C VAL A 1 9.89 11.71 -20.78
N ALA A 2 10.28 12.25 -21.96
CA ALA A 2 9.90 13.61 -22.39
C ALA A 2 8.38 13.81 -22.59
N VAL A 3 7.65 12.79 -23.03
CA VAL A 3 6.18 12.85 -23.22
C VAL A 3 5.44 12.87 -21.87
N LEU A 4 5.96 12.19 -20.84
CA LEU A 4 5.33 12.15 -19.52
C LEU A 4 5.47 13.49 -18.77
N VAL A 5 6.59 14.19 -18.95
CA VAL A 5 6.84 15.51 -18.35
C VAL A 5 5.97 16.59 -19.00
N GLY A 6 5.70 16.47 -20.31
CA GLY A 6 4.84 17.41 -21.04
C GLY A 6 3.36 17.35 -20.64
N LEU A 7 2.84 16.17 -20.26
CA LEU A 7 1.45 15.99 -19.83
C LEU A 7 1.19 16.49 -18.41
N LEU A 8 2.19 16.44 -17.54
CA LEU A 8 2.06 16.89 -16.14
C LEU A 8 2.23 18.41 -15.95
N GLY A 9 2.82 19.11 -16.93
CA GLY A 9 3.13 20.54 -16.84
C GLY A 9 2.02 21.49 -17.28
N SER A 10 0.94 21.01 -17.89
CA SER A 10 0.00 21.88 -18.63
C SER A 10 -1.35 22.17 -17.95
N VAL A 11 -1.63 21.59 -16.79
CA VAL A 11 -2.89 21.88 -16.07
C VAL A 11 -2.58 22.71 -14.83
N PRO A 12 -2.82 24.02 -14.85
CA PRO A 12 -2.74 24.82 -13.63
C PRO A 12 -3.79 24.33 -12.63
N PRO A 13 -3.47 24.29 -11.33
CA PRO A 13 -4.46 23.93 -10.32
C PRO A 13 -5.59 24.95 -10.35
N VAL A 14 -6.80 24.48 -10.65
CA VAL A 14 -7.99 25.34 -10.55
C VAL A 14 -8.22 25.61 -9.06
N GLN A 15 -7.97 26.84 -8.65
CA GLN A 15 -8.29 27.33 -7.31
C GLN A 15 -9.67 27.97 -7.36
N ALA A 16 -10.66 27.32 -6.79
CA ALA A 16 -11.95 27.96 -6.54
C ALA A 16 -11.98 28.42 -5.07
N GLN A 17 -12.08 29.71 -4.84
CA GLN A 17 -12.39 30.28 -3.53
C GLN A 17 -13.90 30.46 -3.46
N GLY A 18 -14.58 29.65 -2.66
CA GLY A 18 -16.01 29.78 -2.39
C GLY A 18 -16.24 30.18 -0.92
N SER A 19 -17.03 31.22 -0.68
CA SER A 19 -17.58 31.53 0.63
C SER A 19 -18.98 30.95 0.72
N PHE A 20 -19.24 30.09 1.70
CA PHE A 20 -20.60 29.63 2.00
C PHE A 20 -21.25 30.62 2.98
N PRO A 21 -22.39 31.25 2.62
CA PRO A 21 -23.13 32.11 3.56
C PRO A 21 -23.86 31.22 4.58
N GLY A 22 -23.63 31.39 5.85
CA GLY A 22 -24.44 30.74 6.87
C GLY A 22 -23.85 30.53 8.26
N SER A 23 -22.58 30.76 8.48
CA SER A 23 -22.01 30.76 9.83
C SER A 23 -21.01 31.91 9.95
N GLY A 24 -21.15 32.72 11.00
CA GLY A 24 -20.36 33.97 11.23
C GLY A 24 -18.85 33.84 11.32
N THR A 25 -18.27 32.77 10.77
CA THR A 25 -16.85 32.56 10.51
C THR A 25 -16.68 32.17 9.05
N THR A 26 -16.12 33.06 8.23
CA THR A 26 -15.71 32.78 6.85
C THR A 26 -14.70 31.64 6.85
N LEU A 27 -15.16 30.42 6.51
CA LEU A 27 -14.29 29.27 6.23
C LEU A 27 -13.70 29.51 4.85
N ASN A 28 -12.41 29.79 4.78
CA ASN A 28 -11.70 29.89 3.51
C ASN A 28 -11.53 28.47 2.93
N THR A 29 -12.50 28.02 2.13
CA THR A 29 -12.51 26.69 1.52
C THR A 29 -11.60 26.71 0.30
N ASN A 30 -10.57 25.84 0.31
CA ASN A 30 -9.63 25.75 -0.79
C ASN A 30 -9.84 24.40 -1.50
N VAL A 31 -10.11 24.44 -2.79
CA VAL A 31 -10.36 23.28 -3.65
C VAL A 31 -9.20 23.12 -4.62
N ARG A 32 -8.66 21.93 -4.74
CA ARG A 32 -7.59 21.59 -5.69
C ARG A 32 -7.93 20.34 -6.45
N LEU A 33 -7.83 20.40 -7.77
CA LEU A 33 -7.94 19.27 -8.67
C LEU A 33 -6.52 18.90 -9.17
N TYR A 34 -6.25 17.59 -9.27
CA TYR A 34 -4.99 17.10 -9.80
C TYR A 34 -5.20 15.81 -10.60
N PRO A 35 -4.47 15.61 -11.69
CA PRO A 35 -4.51 14.37 -12.45
C PRO A 35 -3.84 13.24 -11.65
N LEU A 36 -4.33 12.03 -11.86
CA LEU A 36 -3.75 10.79 -11.37
C LEU A 36 -3.44 9.90 -12.55
N ASP A 37 -2.18 9.56 -12.72
CA ASP A 37 -1.80 8.54 -13.68
C ASP A 37 -1.78 7.19 -12.97
N VAL A 38 -2.52 6.24 -13.54
CA VAL A 38 -2.53 4.85 -13.09
C VAL A 38 -1.97 4.02 -14.22
N TRP A 39 -0.72 3.60 -14.07
CA TRP A 39 -0.09 2.74 -15.05
C TRP A 39 0.67 1.60 -14.37
N GLY A 40 0.48 0.40 -14.90
CA GLY A 40 1.23 -0.77 -14.50
C GLY A 40 0.98 -1.91 -15.47
N PRO A 41 1.95 -2.82 -15.65
CA PRO A 41 1.88 -3.86 -16.68
C PRO A 41 0.67 -4.78 -16.58
N ARG A 42 -0.05 -4.74 -15.45
CA ARG A 42 -1.22 -5.58 -15.17
C ARG A 42 -2.49 -4.81 -14.86
N VAL A 43 -2.35 -3.56 -14.47
CA VAL A 43 -3.47 -2.63 -14.28
C VAL A 43 -3.90 -2.07 -15.62
N GLY A 44 -2.98 -2.05 -16.58
CA GLY A 44 -3.13 -1.39 -17.86
C GLY A 44 -2.97 0.14 -17.74
N PRO A 45 -3.04 0.83 -18.87
CA PRO A 45 -3.09 2.28 -18.87
C PRO A 45 -4.40 2.76 -18.25
N GLY A 46 -4.31 3.79 -17.43
CA GLY A 46 -5.46 4.43 -16.80
C GLY A 46 -5.15 5.88 -16.51
N ILE A 47 -6.19 6.71 -16.53
CA ILE A 47 -6.11 8.12 -16.13
C ILE A 47 -7.10 8.30 -14.99
N GLY A 48 -6.67 8.96 -13.93
CA GLY A 48 -7.52 9.27 -12.80
C GLY A 48 -7.52 10.75 -12.48
N ALA A 49 -8.40 11.13 -11.57
CA ALA A 49 -8.46 12.48 -11.03
C ALA A 49 -8.58 12.43 -9.50
N GLY A 50 -7.99 13.41 -8.85
CA GLY A 50 -8.12 13.65 -7.43
C GLY A 50 -8.61 15.05 -7.13
N LEU A 51 -9.58 15.16 -6.23
CA LEU A 51 -10.13 16.41 -5.73
C LEU A 51 -9.82 16.52 -4.24
N VAL A 52 -9.13 17.56 -3.84
CA VAL A 52 -8.87 17.90 -2.43
C VAL A 52 -9.67 19.12 -2.05
N VAL A 53 -10.41 19.02 -0.97
CA VAL A 53 -11.16 20.13 -0.41
C VAL A 53 -10.73 20.35 1.04
N HIS A 54 -10.25 21.56 1.33
CA HIS A 54 -9.84 21.95 2.68
C HIS A 54 -10.93 22.78 3.36
N ASN A 55 -11.08 22.61 4.66
CA ASN A 55 -11.99 23.36 5.53
C ASN A 55 -13.48 23.29 5.17
N LEU A 56 -13.90 22.24 4.44
CA LEU A 56 -15.31 22.03 4.16
C LEU A 56 -16.03 21.55 5.43
N GLY A 57 -17.00 22.32 5.89
CA GLY A 57 -17.84 22.01 7.06
C GLY A 57 -17.16 22.20 8.42
N ARG A 58 -15.85 22.24 8.52
CA ARG A 58 -15.09 22.42 9.77
C ARG A 58 -13.68 22.95 9.52
N ARG A 59 -13.15 23.79 10.41
CA ARG A 59 -11.73 24.19 10.38
C ARG A 59 -10.84 22.97 10.51
N HIS A 60 -9.76 22.91 9.72
CA HIS A 60 -8.79 21.79 9.65
C HIS A 60 -9.37 20.46 9.17
N ALA A 61 -10.54 20.47 8.56
CA ALA A 61 -11.09 19.31 7.86
C ALA A 61 -10.53 19.25 6.43
N GLN A 62 -10.21 18.06 6.00
CA GLN A 62 -9.77 17.78 4.64
C GLN A 62 -10.57 16.61 4.05
N TRP A 63 -11.01 16.81 2.83
CA TRP A 63 -11.64 15.78 2.02
C TRP A 63 -10.78 15.49 0.81
N LEU A 64 -10.62 14.24 0.49
CA LEU A 64 -9.95 13.78 -0.70
C LEU A 64 -10.84 12.77 -1.41
N LEU A 65 -11.23 13.09 -2.63
CA LEU A 65 -11.88 12.18 -3.55
C LEU A 65 -10.87 11.80 -4.64
N THR A 66 -10.66 10.52 -4.88
CA THR A 66 -9.85 10.03 -6.00
C THR A 66 -10.66 9.01 -6.80
N ALA A 67 -10.57 9.10 -8.11
CA ALA A 67 -11.09 8.10 -9.02
C ALA A 67 -10.03 7.79 -10.08
N ALA A 68 -9.73 6.53 -10.26
CA ALA A 68 -8.69 6.06 -11.17
C ALA A 68 -9.18 4.82 -11.92
N PRO A 69 -9.87 5.01 -13.06
CA PRO A 69 -10.18 3.93 -13.98
C PRO A 69 -8.94 3.54 -14.78
N ALA A 70 -8.61 2.27 -14.75
CA ALA A 70 -7.61 1.66 -15.61
C ALA A 70 -8.20 0.43 -16.29
N LEU A 71 -7.49 -0.11 -17.30
CA LEU A 71 -8.02 -1.18 -18.15
C LEU A 71 -8.46 -2.42 -17.36
N HIS A 72 -7.73 -2.79 -16.32
CA HIS A 72 -7.99 -4.00 -15.52
C HIS A 72 -8.29 -3.71 -14.05
N GLU A 73 -8.20 -2.46 -13.63
CA GLU A 73 -8.44 -2.07 -12.25
C GLU A 73 -9.11 -0.69 -12.17
N GLN A 74 -10.21 -0.60 -11.44
CA GLN A 74 -10.92 0.64 -11.19
C GLN A 74 -10.92 0.89 -9.69
N VAL A 75 -10.46 2.06 -9.28
CA VAL A 75 -10.38 2.46 -7.88
C VAL A 75 -11.08 3.79 -7.68
N ALA A 76 -11.95 3.84 -6.70
CA ALA A 76 -12.49 5.09 -6.18
C ALA A 76 -12.24 5.15 -4.67
N THR A 77 -11.79 6.31 -4.19
CA THR A 77 -11.54 6.52 -2.76
C THR A 77 -12.05 7.88 -2.33
N LEU A 78 -12.83 7.90 -1.26
CA LEU A 78 -13.21 9.11 -0.55
C LEU A 78 -12.56 9.06 0.83
N SER A 79 -11.74 10.03 1.16
CA SER A 79 -11.07 10.13 2.45
C SER A 79 -11.41 11.45 3.13
N PHE A 80 -11.65 11.38 4.41
CA PHE A 80 -11.86 12.51 5.29
C PHE A 80 -10.82 12.47 6.41
N ALA A 81 -10.27 13.62 6.73
CA ALA A 81 -9.43 13.80 7.90
C ALA A 81 -9.76 15.14 8.59
N SER A 82 -9.87 15.12 9.90
CA SER A 82 -10.09 16.33 10.70
C SER A 82 -9.27 16.25 11.98
N ALA A 83 -8.50 17.30 12.27
CA ALA A 83 -7.81 17.47 13.54
C ALA A 83 -8.66 18.30 14.50
N HIS A 84 -8.56 18.01 15.79
CA HIS A 84 -9.24 18.81 16.82
C HIS A 84 -8.60 20.22 16.93
N PRO A 85 -9.38 21.31 16.86
CA PRO A 85 -8.84 22.66 16.78
C PRO A 85 -7.98 23.08 17.99
N GLY A 86 -8.27 22.56 19.18
CA GLY A 86 -7.61 22.97 20.42
C GLY A 86 -6.34 22.22 20.78
N THR A 87 -6.19 20.98 20.33
CA THR A 87 -5.11 20.12 20.83
C THR A 87 -4.14 19.67 19.75
N ALA A 88 -4.48 19.73 18.47
CA ALA A 88 -3.70 19.18 17.34
C ALA A 88 -3.13 17.76 17.60
N ARG A 89 -3.54 17.15 18.71
CA ARG A 89 -3.12 15.81 19.17
C ARG A 89 -4.14 14.75 18.81
N GLN A 90 -5.41 15.16 18.66
CA GLN A 90 -6.51 14.25 18.30
C GLN A 90 -6.94 14.49 16.86
N TYR A 91 -7.20 13.42 16.15
CA TYR A 91 -7.67 13.49 14.76
C TYR A 91 -8.61 12.31 14.46
N VAL A 92 -9.53 12.55 13.54
CA VAL A 92 -10.44 11.52 13.00
C VAL A 92 -10.08 11.30 11.54
N ILE A 93 -10.08 10.05 11.13
CA ILE A 93 -9.91 9.65 9.74
C ILE A 93 -11.09 8.76 9.36
N ALA A 94 -11.69 9.02 8.23
CA ALA A 94 -12.65 8.13 7.60
C ALA A 94 -12.25 7.93 6.13
N THR A 95 -12.35 6.70 5.64
CA THR A 95 -12.05 6.39 4.25
C THR A 95 -13.06 5.37 3.72
N ALA A 96 -13.70 5.71 2.61
CA ALA A 96 -14.48 4.77 1.82
C ALA A 96 -13.72 4.46 0.53
N ARG A 97 -13.57 3.18 0.19
CA ARG A 97 -12.86 2.74 -1.01
C ARG A 97 -13.65 1.66 -1.72
N ALA A 98 -13.81 1.83 -3.02
CA ALA A 98 -14.31 0.82 -3.94
C ALA A 98 -13.18 0.41 -4.88
N LEU A 99 -13.00 -0.90 -5.05
CA LEU A 99 -12.02 -1.49 -5.95
C LEU A 99 -12.73 -2.52 -6.81
N HIS A 100 -12.55 -2.42 -8.12
CA HIS A 100 -12.94 -3.44 -9.07
C HIS A 100 -11.71 -3.86 -9.86
N THR A 101 -11.39 -5.15 -9.85
CA THR A 101 -10.28 -5.73 -10.61
C THR A 101 -10.84 -6.83 -11.48
N ASP A 102 -10.74 -6.68 -12.80
CA ASP A 102 -11.23 -7.68 -13.75
C ASP A 102 -10.32 -8.89 -13.87
N ARG A 103 -9.03 -8.71 -13.59
CA ARG A 103 -8.02 -9.74 -13.76
C ARG A 103 -7.00 -9.72 -12.63
N ARG A 104 -7.22 -10.59 -11.65
CA ARG A 104 -6.26 -10.84 -10.57
C ARG A 104 -5.75 -12.27 -10.68
N TRP A 105 -4.44 -12.43 -10.46
CA TRP A 105 -3.82 -13.75 -10.53
C TRP A 105 -3.73 -14.36 -9.13
N PHE A 106 -3.89 -15.69 -9.09
CA PHE A 106 -3.68 -16.51 -7.93
C PHE A 106 -2.87 -17.75 -8.36
N TYR A 107 -1.76 -18.02 -7.71
CA TYR A 107 -0.83 -19.10 -8.04
C TYR A 107 -0.95 -20.29 -7.10
N GLY A 108 -1.78 -20.21 -6.08
CA GLY A 108 -1.93 -21.15 -4.98
C GLY A 108 -1.47 -20.61 -3.65
N LEU A 109 -1.61 -21.41 -2.62
CA LEU A 109 -1.20 -21.07 -1.26
C LEU A 109 0.21 -21.58 -0.97
N GLY A 110 0.85 -20.88 -0.03
CA GLY A 110 2.14 -21.27 0.54
C GLY A 110 3.36 -20.87 -0.31
N PRO A 111 4.54 -21.14 0.24
CA PRO A 111 5.82 -20.76 -0.35
C PRO A 111 6.22 -21.58 -1.58
N ALA A 112 5.69 -22.79 -1.74
CA ALA A 112 6.00 -23.68 -2.85
C ALA A 112 5.03 -23.60 -4.04
N ALA A 113 4.15 -22.59 -4.06
CA ALA A 113 3.18 -22.41 -5.15
C ALA A 113 3.88 -22.31 -6.52
N PRO A 114 3.51 -23.18 -7.51
CA PRO A 114 4.19 -23.23 -8.81
C PRO A 114 3.91 -21.97 -9.64
N HIS A 115 4.90 -21.54 -10.42
CA HIS A 115 4.80 -20.30 -11.20
C HIS A 115 3.82 -20.42 -12.38
N ASP A 116 3.74 -21.59 -12.98
CA ASP A 116 2.95 -21.89 -14.17
C ASP A 116 1.46 -22.19 -13.87
N ALA A 117 1.14 -22.55 -12.62
CA ALA A 117 -0.21 -22.90 -12.19
C ALA A 117 -1.00 -21.67 -11.70
N ARG A 118 -1.23 -20.70 -12.59
CA ARG A 118 -1.97 -19.48 -12.24
C ARG A 118 -3.44 -19.53 -12.67
N LEU A 119 -4.31 -19.08 -11.78
CA LEU A 119 -5.72 -18.82 -12.07
C LEU A 119 -5.98 -17.33 -12.17
N SER A 120 -6.88 -16.92 -13.04
CA SER A 120 -7.38 -15.55 -13.02
C SER A 120 -8.77 -15.49 -12.39
N PHE A 121 -9.00 -14.45 -11.64
CA PHE A 121 -10.30 -14.16 -11.03
C PHE A 121 -10.60 -12.68 -11.04
N ARG A 122 -11.91 -12.36 -11.00
CA ARG A 122 -12.40 -11.02 -10.83
C ARG A 122 -12.64 -10.77 -9.35
N GLN A 123 -12.31 -9.56 -8.88
CA GLN A 123 -12.56 -9.17 -7.50
C GLN A 123 -13.22 -7.79 -7.44
N ARG A 124 -14.27 -7.69 -6.63
CA ARG A 124 -14.88 -6.42 -6.20
C ARG A 124 -14.73 -6.29 -4.70
N THR A 125 -14.27 -5.13 -4.27
CA THR A 125 -14.09 -4.87 -2.83
C THR A 125 -14.64 -3.50 -2.51
N GLY A 126 -15.56 -3.44 -1.55
CA GLY A 126 -16.00 -2.22 -0.88
C GLY A 126 -15.41 -2.20 0.53
N ARG A 127 -14.87 -1.06 0.98
CA ARG A 127 -14.32 -0.92 2.31
C ARG A 127 -14.63 0.46 2.87
N VAL A 128 -15.13 0.51 4.11
CA VAL A 128 -15.30 1.75 4.89
C VAL A 128 -14.48 1.61 6.16
N HIS A 129 -13.57 2.54 6.37
CA HIS A 129 -12.65 2.57 7.50
C HIS A 129 -12.84 3.85 8.29
N ILE A 130 -12.93 3.76 9.62
CA ILE A 130 -13.00 4.89 10.53
C ILE A 130 -11.98 4.66 11.63
N GLY A 131 -11.19 5.68 11.93
CA GLY A 131 -10.20 5.65 13.00
C GLY A 131 -10.12 6.97 13.74
N VAL A 132 -9.89 6.90 15.03
CA VAL A 132 -9.64 8.06 15.89
C VAL A 132 -8.22 7.95 16.38
N GLY A 133 -7.40 8.94 16.07
CA GLY A 133 -6.00 8.95 16.44
C GLY A 133 -5.69 9.98 17.52
N GLN A 134 -4.75 9.63 18.38
CA GLN A 134 -4.17 10.53 19.36
C GLN A 134 -2.66 10.50 19.29
N ALA A 135 -2.04 11.67 19.20
CA ALA A 135 -0.61 11.85 19.35
C ALA A 135 -0.28 12.08 20.84
N VAL A 136 0.60 11.25 21.35
CA VAL A 136 1.12 11.32 22.73
C VAL A 136 2.64 11.48 22.70
N TRP A 137 3.25 11.68 23.86
CA TRP A 137 4.70 11.78 24.05
C TRP A 137 5.41 12.66 23.00
N GLY A 138 5.15 13.96 23.06
CA GLY A 138 5.79 14.93 22.16
C GLY A 138 5.47 14.74 20.67
N ARG A 139 4.33 14.13 20.34
CA ARG A 139 3.89 13.78 18.98
C ARG A 139 4.72 12.68 18.30
N ARG A 140 5.55 11.97 19.05
CA ARG A 140 6.35 10.86 18.52
C ARG A 140 5.58 9.55 18.50
N LEU A 141 4.67 9.35 19.47
CA LEU A 141 3.83 8.18 19.57
C LEU A 141 2.41 8.52 19.13
N HIS A 142 1.88 7.76 18.19
CA HIS A 142 0.50 7.85 17.72
C HIS A 142 -0.22 6.54 18.01
N ILE A 143 -1.37 6.63 18.65
CA ILE A 143 -2.25 5.49 18.91
C ILE A 143 -3.55 5.75 18.16
N ARG A 144 -4.04 4.75 17.41
CA ARG A 144 -5.24 4.87 16.60
C ARG A 144 -6.07 3.59 16.61
N PRO A 145 -7.06 3.48 17.51
CA PRO A 145 -8.12 2.51 17.34
C PRO A 145 -8.90 2.78 16.06
N HIS A 146 -9.39 1.72 15.44
CA HIS A 146 -10.13 1.81 14.19
C HIS A 146 -11.08 0.64 13.99
N VAL A 147 -12.07 0.87 13.12
CA VAL A 147 -13.01 -0.14 12.65
C VAL A 147 -13.10 -0.05 11.13
N THR A 148 -13.17 -1.18 10.46
CA THR A 148 -13.32 -1.29 9.02
C THR A 148 -14.45 -2.25 8.69
N LEU A 149 -15.47 -1.80 7.99
CA LEU A 149 -16.45 -2.64 7.30
C LEU A 149 -15.91 -2.97 5.92
N GLN A 150 -15.91 -4.24 5.56
CA GLN A 150 -15.42 -4.71 4.28
C GLN A 150 -16.41 -5.67 3.63
N HIS A 151 -16.65 -5.45 2.33
CA HIS A 151 -17.38 -6.38 1.47
C HIS A 151 -16.47 -6.82 0.33
N VAL A 152 -16.35 -8.13 0.10
CA VAL A 152 -15.54 -8.71 -0.97
C VAL A 152 -16.40 -9.69 -1.74
N ARG A 153 -16.34 -9.59 -3.07
CA ARG A 153 -16.92 -10.57 -4.00
C ARG A 153 -15.84 -11.02 -4.98
N THR A 154 -15.62 -12.33 -5.05
CA THR A 154 -14.71 -12.94 -6.02
C THR A 154 -15.52 -13.78 -7.01
N THR A 155 -15.10 -13.80 -8.27
CA THR A 155 -15.73 -14.61 -9.31
C THR A 155 -14.63 -15.22 -10.17
N GLY A 156 -14.62 -16.55 -10.31
CA GLY A 156 -13.66 -17.25 -11.18
C GLY A 156 -13.88 -16.86 -12.66
N ARG A 157 -12.82 -16.82 -13.44
CA ARG A 157 -12.88 -16.72 -14.91
C ARG A 157 -12.56 -18.10 -15.49
N THR A 158 -13.49 -18.60 -16.30
CA THR A 158 -13.45 -19.92 -16.96
C THR A 158 -12.64 -19.85 -18.24
N GLY A 159 -11.63 -19.38 -18.52
CA GLY A 159 -10.98 -19.31 -19.84
C GLY A 159 -9.51 -19.69 -19.87
N ASP A 160 -8.82 -19.47 -18.77
CA ASP A 160 -7.36 -19.56 -18.78
C ASP A 160 -6.81 -20.96 -18.44
N ALA A 161 -7.64 -21.86 -17.90
CA ALA A 161 -7.19 -23.21 -17.52
C ALA A 161 -6.87 -24.13 -18.72
N SER A 162 -7.57 -23.94 -19.83
CA SER A 162 -7.35 -24.74 -21.05
C SER A 162 -6.04 -24.44 -21.77
N ALA A 163 -5.45 -23.25 -21.51
CA ALA A 163 -4.15 -22.85 -22.08
C ALA A 163 -2.93 -23.30 -21.25
N LEU A 164 -3.16 -23.96 -20.10
CA LEU A 164 -2.09 -24.40 -19.20
C LEU A 164 -1.60 -25.80 -19.56
N PRO A 165 -0.32 -26.14 -19.27
CA PRO A 165 0.17 -27.50 -19.37
C PRO A 165 -0.67 -28.51 -18.54
N PRO A 166 -0.80 -29.79 -18.90
CA PRO A 166 -1.72 -30.73 -18.23
C PRO A 166 -1.52 -30.89 -16.71
N ARG A 167 -0.29 -30.74 -16.21
CA ARG A 167 0.00 -30.79 -14.76
C ARG A 167 -0.55 -29.52 -14.05
N SER A 168 -0.42 -28.37 -14.69
CA SER A 168 -0.88 -27.09 -14.19
C SER A 168 -2.40 -26.98 -14.29
N GLN A 169 -3.03 -27.62 -15.28
CA GLN A 169 -4.50 -27.69 -15.38
C GLN A 169 -5.11 -28.41 -14.18
N ARG A 170 -4.59 -29.58 -13.82
CA ARG A 170 -5.05 -30.34 -12.64
C ARG A 170 -4.86 -29.56 -11.33
N HIS A 171 -3.77 -28.82 -11.20
CA HIS A 171 -3.55 -27.94 -10.04
C HIS A 171 -4.54 -26.77 -10.03
N ALA A 172 -4.74 -26.13 -11.18
CA ALA A 172 -5.69 -25.04 -11.35
C ALA A 172 -7.14 -25.48 -11.11
N GLU A 173 -7.52 -26.69 -11.51
CA GLU A 173 -8.83 -27.29 -11.23
C GLU A 173 -9.03 -27.51 -9.73
N ARG A 174 -8.05 -28.08 -9.03
CA ARG A 174 -8.10 -28.25 -7.57
C ARG A 174 -8.23 -26.92 -6.84
N LEU A 175 -7.49 -25.89 -7.27
CA LEU A 175 -7.59 -24.55 -6.70
C LEU A 175 -8.96 -23.92 -6.94
N ARG A 176 -9.54 -24.16 -8.13
CA ARG A 176 -10.87 -23.67 -8.47
C ARG A 176 -11.94 -24.26 -7.54
N ASP A 177 -11.88 -25.56 -7.31
CA ASP A 177 -12.89 -26.28 -6.54
C ASP A 177 -12.78 -26.04 -5.04
N THR A 178 -11.56 -25.79 -4.55
CA THR A 178 -11.28 -25.69 -3.11
C THR A 178 -11.07 -24.27 -2.60
N GLU A 179 -10.53 -23.35 -3.42
CA GLU A 179 -9.99 -22.07 -2.90
C GLU A 179 -10.52 -20.81 -3.58
N VAL A 180 -11.15 -20.91 -4.77
CA VAL A 180 -11.71 -19.76 -5.51
C VAL A 180 -13.22 -19.95 -5.79
N PRO A 181 -14.04 -20.34 -4.85
CA PRO A 181 -15.49 -20.32 -5.04
C PRO A 181 -15.93 -18.87 -5.26
N GLY A 182 -17.06 -18.67 -5.91
CA GLY A 182 -17.73 -17.38 -6.03
C GLY A 182 -18.12 -16.83 -4.67
N ALA A 183 -17.12 -16.52 -3.84
CA ALA A 183 -17.32 -16.12 -2.47
C ALA A 183 -17.75 -14.66 -2.42
N GLN A 184 -18.88 -14.45 -1.78
CA GLN A 184 -19.31 -13.13 -1.34
C GLN A 184 -19.19 -13.10 0.18
N GLN A 185 -18.46 -12.14 0.71
CA GLN A 185 -18.17 -12.06 2.12
C GLN A 185 -18.29 -10.62 2.60
N THR A 186 -18.96 -10.43 3.70
CA THR A 186 -19.05 -9.15 4.41
C THR A 186 -18.55 -9.36 5.83
N GLY A 187 -17.66 -8.50 6.30
CA GLY A 187 -17.13 -8.62 7.64
C GLY A 187 -16.65 -7.29 8.22
N VAL A 188 -16.46 -7.31 9.52
CA VAL A 188 -15.94 -6.19 10.30
C VAL A 188 -14.53 -6.53 10.78
N ARG A 189 -13.64 -5.58 10.66
CA ARG A 189 -12.29 -5.60 11.21
C ARG A 189 -12.17 -4.49 12.23
N ALA A 190 -11.86 -4.82 13.47
CA ALA A 190 -11.61 -3.85 14.55
C ALA A 190 -10.18 -4.03 15.05
N GLY A 191 -9.50 -2.93 15.30
CA GLY A 191 -8.09 -3.01 15.69
C GLY A 191 -7.52 -1.73 16.27
N VAL A 192 -6.23 -1.79 16.55
CA VAL A 192 -5.44 -0.65 17.01
C VAL A 192 -4.13 -0.57 16.26
N ARG A 193 -3.79 0.65 15.83
CA ARG A 193 -2.49 0.96 15.23
C ARG A 193 -1.69 1.84 16.19
N ILE A 194 -0.45 1.43 16.44
CA ILE A 194 0.53 2.17 17.22
C ILE A 194 1.68 2.52 16.28
N ARG A 195 2.10 3.78 16.27
CA ARG A 195 3.21 4.26 15.44
C ARG A 195 4.11 5.13 16.30
N TYR A 196 5.38 4.79 16.32
CA TYR A 196 6.43 5.56 16.96
C TYR A 196 7.42 6.09 15.91
N GLU A 197 7.80 7.37 16.04
CA GLU A 197 8.79 8.03 15.19
C GLU A 197 9.86 8.69 16.05
N THR A 198 11.13 8.46 15.75
CA THR A 198 12.24 9.08 16.48
C THR A 198 12.35 10.58 16.21
N ARG A 199 11.78 11.05 15.09
CA ARG A 199 11.79 12.45 14.68
C ARG A 199 10.39 12.97 14.38
N SER A 200 10.18 14.23 14.68
CA SER A 200 8.99 14.91 14.17
C SER A 200 9.16 15.13 12.65
N SER A 201 8.05 15.07 11.95
CA SER A 201 7.99 15.05 10.47
C SER A 201 8.50 16.31 9.76
N GLY A 202 9.13 17.25 10.46
CA GLY A 202 9.71 18.49 9.91
C GLY A 202 11.23 18.48 9.73
N GLU A 203 11.94 17.62 10.44
CA GLU A 203 13.40 17.60 10.41
C GLU A 203 13.92 16.78 9.22
N ARG A 204 14.56 17.44 8.27
CA ARG A 204 15.07 16.81 7.03
C ARG A 204 16.48 16.24 7.15
N THR A 205 17.27 16.68 8.13
CA THR A 205 18.67 16.31 8.29
C THR A 205 18.86 15.28 9.39
N GLY A 206 19.62 14.21 9.09
CA GLY A 206 20.03 13.14 10.00
C GLY A 206 19.19 11.85 9.94
N SER A 207 19.56 10.87 10.76
CA SER A 207 18.92 9.55 10.80
C SER A 207 17.52 9.61 11.39
N SER A 208 16.63 8.81 10.87
CA SER A 208 15.26 8.66 11.40
C SER A 208 14.85 7.20 11.42
N ALA A 209 14.06 6.83 12.41
CA ALA A 209 13.44 5.52 12.50
C ALA A 209 11.95 5.67 12.81
N GLN A 210 11.17 4.76 12.25
CA GLN A 210 9.74 4.62 12.48
C GLN A 210 9.44 3.15 12.72
N VAL A 211 8.67 2.88 13.77
CA VAL A 211 8.09 1.56 14.05
C VAL A 211 6.58 1.72 14.06
N GLN A 212 5.88 0.84 13.37
CA GLN A 212 4.42 0.79 13.34
C GLN A 212 3.98 -0.63 13.61
N GLY A 213 3.11 -0.83 14.59
CA GLY A 213 2.40 -2.06 14.86
C GLY A 213 0.90 -1.84 14.62
N GLU A 214 0.23 -2.80 14.03
CA GLU A 214 -1.21 -2.82 13.84
C GLU A 214 -1.72 -4.22 14.15
N TRP A 215 -2.64 -4.31 15.08
CA TRP A 215 -3.34 -5.53 15.38
C TRP A 215 -4.81 -5.37 15.06
N ASP A 216 -5.37 -6.33 14.33
CA ASP A 216 -6.74 -6.35 13.87
C ASP A 216 -7.39 -7.70 14.18
N ARG A 217 -8.65 -7.68 14.59
CA ARG A 217 -9.54 -8.82 14.58
C ARG A 217 -10.58 -8.67 13.50
N TYR A 218 -10.70 -9.68 12.65
CA TYR A 218 -11.76 -9.81 11.65
C TYR A 218 -12.84 -10.76 12.13
N VAL A 219 -14.10 -10.40 11.89
CA VAL A 219 -15.29 -11.25 12.12
C VAL A 219 -16.15 -11.18 10.87
N ASP A 220 -16.54 -12.33 10.35
CA ASP A 220 -17.48 -12.43 9.23
C ASP A 220 -18.92 -12.18 9.69
N LEU A 221 -19.67 -11.44 8.85
CA LEU A 221 -21.10 -11.13 9.08
C LEU A 221 -22.00 -11.83 8.07
N SER A 222 -21.45 -12.62 7.15
CA SER A 222 -22.19 -13.34 6.10
C SER A 222 -22.71 -14.70 6.57
N GLY A 223 -22.54 -15.06 7.86
CA GLY A 223 -22.97 -16.33 8.44
C GLY A 223 -21.95 -17.47 8.32
N VAL A 224 -20.76 -17.21 7.80
CA VAL A 224 -19.63 -18.17 7.81
C VAL A 224 -18.94 -18.06 9.18
N PRO A 225 -18.65 -19.18 9.87
CA PRO A 225 -17.91 -19.15 11.14
C PRO A 225 -16.42 -18.85 10.87
N LEU A 226 -16.14 -17.61 10.48
CA LEU A 226 -14.80 -17.13 10.16
C LEU A 226 -14.47 -15.91 11.02
N SER A 227 -13.51 -16.09 11.90
CA SER A 227 -12.80 -14.98 12.53
C SER A 227 -11.30 -15.26 12.55
N PHE A 228 -10.51 -14.21 12.48
CA PHE A 228 -9.06 -14.30 12.54
C PHE A 228 -8.45 -13.02 13.09
N ASP A 229 -7.27 -13.17 13.68
CA ASP A 229 -6.43 -12.05 14.08
C ASP A 229 -5.33 -11.83 13.05
N GLN A 230 -4.93 -10.57 12.88
CA GLN A 230 -3.80 -10.20 12.04
C GLN A 230 -2.93 -9.18 12.77
N LEU A 231 -1.63 -9.44 12.81
CA LEU A 231 -0.60 -8.51 13.29
C LEU A 231 0.25 -8.05 12.11
N ASP A 232 0.38 -6.74 11.93
CA ASP A 232 1.25 -6.11 10.90
C ASP A 232 2.26 -5.21 11.62
N VAL A 233 3.54 -5.58 11.60
CA VAL A 233 4.64 -4.79 12.15
C VAL A 233 5.52 -4.28 11.03
N LYS A 234 5.78 -2.98 11.00
CA LYS A 234 6.62 -2.31 10.03
C LYS A 234 7.70 -1.49 10.71
N VAL A 235 8.94 -1.67 10.29
CA VAL A 235 10.08 -0.88 10.70
C VAL A 235 10.65 -0.17 9.47
N ARG A 236 10.91 1.11 9.60
CA ARG A 236 11.53 1.93 8.57
C ARG A 236 12.65 2.74 9.18
N GLY A 237 13.79 2.77 8.51
CA GLY A 237 14.94 3.58 8.87
C GLY A 237 15.41 4.41 7.69
N SER A 238 15.94 5.60 7.95
CA SER A 238 16.61 6.43 6.97
C SER A 238 17.91 6.92 7.57
N ILE A 239 19.02 6.59 6.93
CA ILE A 239 20.39 6.92 7.36
C ILE A 239 21.01 7.79 6.27
N PRO A 240 21.27 9.09 6.50
CA PRO A 240 22.04 9.90 5.59
C PRO A 240 23.49 9.43 5.63
N LEU A 241 24.03 9.05 4.47
CA LEU A 241 25.44 8.68 4.31
C LEU A 241 26.31 9.91 3.98
N SER A 242 25.67 10.88 3.32
CA SER A 242 26.23 12.22 3.08
C SER A 242 25.07 13.21 2.93
N SER A 243 25.36 14.46 2.60
CA SER A 243 24.32 15.48 2.34
C SER A 243 23.37 15.11 1.21
N ARG A 244 23.78 14.23 0.29
CA ARG A 244 23.03 13.88 -0.92
C ARG A 244 22.70 12.38 -1.03
N HIS A 245 23.38 11.52 -0.28
CA HIS A 245 23.25 10.07 -0.34
C HIS A 245 22.53 9.54 0.90
N ARG A 246 21.63 8.59 0.70
CA ARG A 246 20.79 8.05 1.77
C ARG A 246 20.61 6.54 1.64
N LEU A 247 20.66 5.85 2.77
CA LEU A 247 20.28 4.45 2.89
C LEU A 247 18.91 4.38 3.56
N LEU A 248 17.95 3.74 2.88
CA LEU A 248 16.61 3.46 3.41
C LEU A 248 16.53 1.98 3.75
N LEU A 249 16.18 1.68 5.00
CA LEU A 249 15.94 0.33 5.48
C LEU A 249 14.46 0.15 5.76
N ARG A 250 13.88 -0.96 5.33
CA ARG A 250 12.48 -1.30 5.60
C ARG A 250 12.38 -2.78 5.92
N SER A 251 11.59 -3.10 6.94
CA SER A 251 11.20 -4.48 7.25
C SER A 251 9.71 -4.51 7.53
N SER A 252 9.04 -5.59 7.17
CA SER A 252 7.66 -5.83 7.60
C SER A 252 7.43 -7.29 7.90
N LEU A 253 6.66 -7.53 8.96
CA LEU A 253 6.15 -8.81 9.39
C LEU A 253 4.63 -8.72 9.41
N VAL A 254 3.96 -9.63 8.71
CA VAL A 254 2.51 -9.82 8.84
C VAL A 254 2.27 -11.25 9.27
N ARG A 255 1.50 -11.43 10.34
CA ARG A 255 1.04 -12.74 10.79
C ARG A 255 -0.48 -12.78 10.83
N THR A 256 -1.05 -13.91 10.40
CA THR A 256 -2.49 -14.13 10.40
C THR A 256 -2.79 -15.50 10.98
N TRP A 257 -3.64 -15.55 11.98
CA TRP A 257 -4.05 -16.83 12.59
C TRP A 257 -5.56 -16.90 12.75
N SER A 258 -6.12 -18.05 12.34
CA SER A 258 -7.54 -18.33 12.45
C SER A 258 -7.94 -18.49 13.93
N ARG A 259 -9.14 -18.06 14.26
CA ARG A 259 -9.77 -18.27 15.57
C ARG A 259 -10.86 -19.32 15.48
N ASP A 260 -11.47 -19.48 14.33
CA ASP A 260 -12.55 -20.39 14.05
C ASP A 260 -12.10 -21.55 13.15
N THR A 261 -13.01 -22.47 12.89
CA THR A 261 -12.75 -23.66 12.07
C THR A 261 -12.64 -23.36 10.57
N ALA A 262 -13.25 -22.28 10.11
CA ALA A 262 -13.17 -21.89 8.69
C ALA A 262 -11.78 -21.31 8.38
N PRO A 263 -11.14 -21.77 7.28
CA PRO A 263 -9.84 -21.25 6.87
C PRO A 263 -9.94 -19.79 6.44
N VAL A 264 -8.90 -19.00 6.76
CA VAL A 264 -8.80 -17.62 6.28
C VAL A 264 -8.75 -17.64 4.75
N PRO A 265 -9.66 -16.94 4.06
CA PRO A 265 -9.69 -16.91 2.61
C PRO A 265 -8.40 -16.31 2.02
N PHE A 266 -7.96 -16.81 0.85
CA PHE A 266 -6.70 -16.39 0.23
C PHE A 266 -6.62 -14.87 -0.01
N TYR A 267 -7.75 -14.21 -0.33
CA TYR A 267 -7.80 -12.75 -0.57
C TYR A 267 -7.74 -11.90 0.71
N GLN A 268 -7.80 -12.52 1.88
CA GLN A 268 -7.59 -11.90 3.21
C GLN A 268 -6.16 -12.16 3.75
N ARG A 269 -5.45 -13.13 3.17
CA ARG A 269 -4.10 -13.50 3.60
C ARG A 269 -3.04 -12.53 3.07
N PRO A 270 -1.89 -12.39 3.75
CA PRO A 270 -0.74 -11.67 3.24
C PRO A 270 -0.29 -12.19 1.89
N THR A 271 0.09 -11.29 1.01
CA THR A 271 0.63 -11.61 -0.30
C THR A 271 2.05 -11.08 -0.43
N LEU A 272 2.90 -11.79 -1.15
CA LEU A 272 4.17 -11.29 -1.63
C LEU A 272 4.04 -10.98 -3.11
N ASP A 273 4.30 -9.73 -3.47
CA ASP A 273 4.20 -9.25 -4.83
C ASP A 273 5.15 -8.07 -5.11
N GLY A 274 5.29 -7.70 -6.38
CA GLY A 274 6.13 -6.60 -6.82
C GLY A 274 5.74 -5.22 -6.29
N SER A 275 4.56 -5.06 -5.68
CA SER A 275 4.18 -3.81 -5.02
C SER A 275 4.85 -3.64 -3.66
N ILE A 276 5.25 -4.75 -3.05
CA ILE A 276 5.90 -4.81 -1.74
C ILE A 276 7.40 -4.99 -1.92
N VAL A 277 7.78 -5.95 -2.78
CA VAL A 277 9.16 -6.31 -3.08
C VAL A 277 9.33 -6.37 -4.60
N PRO A 278 10.03 -5.42 -5.22
CA PRO A 278 10.30 -5.43 -6.65
C PRO A 278 10.95 -6.75 -7.11
N GLY A 279 10.62 -7.19 -8.31
CA GLY A 279 11.12 -8.45 -8.88
C GLY A 279 10.11 -9.59 -8.88
N TRP A 280 9.06 -9.53 -8.06
CA TRP A 280 8.04 -10.57 -7.97
C TRP A 280 6.76 -10.20 -8.69
N ALA A 281 6.11 -11.18 -9.30
CA ALA A 281 4.81 -10.99 -9.91
C ALA A 281 3.75 -10.63 -8.85
N ARG A 282 2.71 -9.86 -9.24
CA ARG A 282 1.62 -9.48 -8.33
C ARG A 282 0.89 -10.72 -7.81
N SER A 283 0.67 -10.79 -6.49
CA SER A 283 0.05 -11.92 -5.79
C SER A 283 0.74 -13.27 -6.07
N ARG A 284 2.08 -13.24 -6.28
CA ARG A 284 2.85 -14.44 -6.64
C ARG A 284 2.81 -15.51 -5.56
N PHE A 285 2.88 -15.09 -4.30
CA PHE A 285 2.77 -15.98 -3.15
C PHE A 285 1.72 -15.47 -2.18
N VAL A 286 0.96 -16.38 -1.59
CA VAL A 286 -0.09 -16.10 -0.62
C VAL A 286 0.07 -17.10 0.54
N GLY A 287 0.12 -16.63 1.77
CA GLY A 287 0.22 -17.49 2.96
C GLY A 287 -0.35 -16.81 4.21
N HIS A 288 -0.22 -17.42 5.35
CA HIS A 288 -0.69 -16.85 6.62
C HIS A 288 0.26 -15.79 7.13
N ASP A 289 1.56 -15.99 6.93
CA ASP A 289 2.60 -15.11 7.43
C ASP A 289 3.48 -14.61 6.29
N ARG A 290 3.96 -13.36 6.41
CA ARG A 290 4.89 -12.73 5.46
C ARG A 290 5.98 -11.99 6.21
N LEU A 291 7.22 -12.20 5.79
CA LEU A 291 8.38 -11.45 6.23
C LEU A 291 9.04 -10.77 5.03
N THR A 292 9.40 -9.49 5.16
CA THR A 292 10.13 -8.76 4.12
C THR A 292 11.21 -7.89 4.74
N ALA A 293 12.34 -7.77 4.07
CA ALA A 293 13.40 -6.84 4.38
C ALA A 293 13.89 -6.18 3.09
N THR A 294 14.20 -4.89 3.16
CA THR A 294 14.66 -4.08 2.03
C THR A 294 15.73 -3.12 2.49
N ALA A 295 16.82 -3.06 1.75
CA ALA A 295 17.80 -1.99 1.83
C ALA A 295 17.85 -1.27 0.47
N ARG A 296 17.65 0.06 0.47
CA ARG A 296 17.63 0.89 -0.74
C ARG A 296 18.59 2.04 -0.57
N TYR A 297 19.55 2.14 -1.46
CA TYR A 297 20.48 3.26 -1.56
C TYR A 297 19.97 4.28 -2.56
N GLU A 298 19.85 5.52 -2.15
CA GLU A 298 19.39 6.65 -2.96
C GLU A 298 20.55 7.64 -3.17
N PHE A 299 20.71 8.12 -4.42
CA PHE A 299 21.75 9.07 -4.82
C PHE A 299 21.20 10.05 -5.85
N PRO A 300 21.62 11.32 -5.82
CA PRO A 300 21.17 12.32 -6.78
C PRO A 300 21.76 12.05 -8.17
N LEU A 301 20.95 12.16 -9.19
CA LEU A 301 21.36 12.15 -10.60
C LEU A 301 21.33 13.56 -11.18
N ILE A 302 20.23 14.28 -10.93
CA ILE A 302 20.03 15.65 -11.40
C ILE A 302 19.45 16.45 -10.24
N ASP A 303 20.16 17.47 -9.82
CA ASP A 303 19.76 18.39 -8.76
C ASP A 303 19.44 19.76 -9.40
N THR A 304 18.43 19.77 -10.25
CA THR A 304 17.95 21.01 -10.89
C THR A 304 16.84 21.62 -10.08
N THR A 305 17.17 22.60 -9.30
CA THR A 305 16.20 23.49 -8.66
C THR A 305 15.75 24.55 -9.67
N PRO A 306 14.50 25.03 -9.72
CA PRO A 306 13.40 24.82 -8.75
C PRO A 306 12.32 23.84 -9.23
N VAL A 307 12.46 23.16 -10.39
CA VAL A 307 11.37 22.49 -11.08
C VAL A 307 11.19 21.03 -10.66
N PHE A 308 12.27 20.27 -10.61
CA PHE A 308 12.26 18.86 -10.15
C PHE A 308 13.66 18.41 -9.72
N ALA A 309 13.71 17.38 -8.88
CA ALA A 309 14.93 16.65 -8.56
C ALA A 309 14.79 15.21 -9.03
N LEU A 310 15.83 14.66 -9.64
CA LEU A 310 15.90 13.28 -10.09
C LEU A 310 16.94 12.53 -9.26
N ASP A 311 16.47 11.49 -8.56
CA ASP A 311 17.36 10.60 -7.81
C ASP A 311 17.40 9.23 -8.47
N GLY A 312 18.56 8.60 -8.48
CA GLY A 312 18.73 7.19 -8.75
C GLY A 312 18.58 6.36 -7.47
N HIS A 313 18.21 5.11 -7.61
CA HIS A 313 18.25 4.19 -6.49
C HIS A 313 18.61 2.77 -6.90
N LEU A 314 19.28 2.08 -5.98
CA LEU A 314 19.55 0.65 -6.04
C LEU A 314 18.94 0.00 -4.80
N GLY A 315 18.28 -1.14 -4.97
CA GLY A 315 17.65 -1.86 -3.88
C GLY A 315 17.98 -3.34 -3.87
N VAL A 316 18.18 -3.88 -2.68
CA VAL A 316 18.23 -5.32 -2.42
C VAL A 316 17.11 -5.68 -1.46
N HIS A 317 16.48 -6.81 -1.70
CA HIS A 317 15.30 -7.24 -1.00
C HIS A 317 15.40 -8.71 -0.64
N ALA A 318 14.82 -9.08 0.50
CA ALA A 318 14.63 -10.45 0.92
C ALA A 318 13.19 -10.61 1.41
N ALA A 319 12.51 -11.67 1.01
CA ALA A 319 11.12 -11.89 1.37
C ALA A 319 10.76 -13.36 1.47
N GLY A 320 9.82 -13.68 2.37
CA GLY A 320 9.25 -15.01 2.52
C GLY A 320 7.76 -14.96 2.80
N ILE A 321 7.08 -16.00 2.38
CA ILE A 321 5.70 -16.32 2.73
C ILE A 321 5.72 -17.68 3.44
N TYR A 322 4.92 -17.82 4.47
CA TYR A 322 4.87 -18.99 5.34
C TYR A 322 3.41 -19.28 5.71
N ASP A 323 3.14 -20.54 6.01
CA ASP A 323 1.88 -20.93 6.65
C ASP A 323 1.99 -20.82 8.17
N ASP A 324 3.18 -21.06 8.72
CA ASP A 324 3.55 -20.80 10.12
C ASP A 324 5.02 -20.33 10.16
N LEU A 325 5.23 -19.03 10.28
CA LEU A 325 6.56 -18.44 10.27
C LEU A 325 7.50 -19.01 11.36
N PRO A 326 7.11 -19.13 12.64
CA PRO A 326 8.01 -19.68 13.66
C PRO A 326 8.50 -21.08 13.37
N ALA A 327 7.65 -21.93 12.81
CA ALA A 327 7.99 -23.32 12.51
C ALA A 327 8.76 -23.49 11.19
N GLN A 328 8.50 -22.61 10.23
CA GLN A 328 8.98 -22.79 8.85
C GLN A 328 10.12 -21.86 8.44
N PHE A 329 10.42 -20.85 9.25
CA PHE A 329 11.42 -19.84 8.88
C PHE A 329 12.84 -20.40 8.89
N GLU A 330 13.54 -20.21 7.77
CA GLU A 330 14.97 -20.48 7.63
C GLU A 330 15.72 -19.18 7.31
N PRO A 331 16.68 -18.74 8.13
CA PRO A 331 17.39 -17.47 7.98
C PRO A 331 18.48 -17.52 6.91
N VAL A 332 18.19 -18.15 5.78
CA VAL A 332 19.08 -18.30 4.63
C VAL A 332 18.41 -17.72 3.38
N LEU A 333 19.21 -17.20 2.45
CA LEU A 333 18.73 -16.75 1.15
C LEU A 333 18.78 -17.89 0.14
N SER A 334 17.67 -18.09 -0.58
CA SER A 334 17.61 -19.08 -1.68
C SER A 334 17.34 -18.39 -3.01
N PHE A 335 18.20 -18.67 -3.96
CA PHE A 335 18.06 -18.23 -5.36
C PHE A 335 17.33 -19.24 -6.24
N LYS A 336 16.79 -20.31 -5.66
CA LYS A 336 15.99 -21.29 -6.39
C LYS A 336 14.64 -20.70 -6.76
N GLU A 337 14.25 -20.85 -8.02
CA GLU A 337 12.94 -20.44 -8.52
C GLU A 337 11.82 -21.24 -7.83
N THR A 338 11.99 -22.55 -7.75
CA THR A 338 11.01 -23.47 -7.18
C THR A 338 11.53 -24.09 -5.89
N LEU A 339 10.72 -24.04 -4.83
CA LEU A 339 11.01 -24.71 -3.56
C LEU A 339 10.25 -26.04 -3.49
N SER A 340 10.82 -26.97 -2.74
CA SER A 340 10.16 -28.27 -2.53
C SER A 340 8.89 -28.10 -1.69
N PRO A 341 7.71 -28.58 -2.16
CA PRO A 341 6.49 -28.54 -1.36
C PRO A 341 6.55 -29.44 -0.12
N ALA A 342 7.48 -30.40 -0.08
CA ALA A 342 7.68 -31.32 1.05
C ALA A 342 8.69 -30.78 2.07
N ALA A 343 9.27 -29.58 1.85
CA ALA A 343 10.20 -29.00 2.80
C ALA A 343 9.48 -28.60 4.09
N SER A 344 10.13 -28.82 5.24
CA SER A 344 9.64 -28.37 6.55
C SER A 344 9.98 -26.90 6.81
N THR A 345 11.04 -26.39 6.19
CA THR A 345 11.51 -25.01 6.33
C THR A 345 11.63 -24.32 4.97
N TYR A 346 11.49 -23.00 4.96
CA TYR A 346 11.54 -22.19 3.77
C TYR A 346 12.45 -20.97 3.95
N PRO A 347 13.44 -20.83 3.06
CA PRO A 347 14.35 -19.71 3.07
C PRO A 347 13.71 -18.42 2.56
N LEU A 348 14.37 -17.29 2.83
CA LEU A 348 14.06 -16.01 2.24
C LEU A 348 14.42 -15.99 0.75
N ARG A 349 13.57 -15.39 -0.05
CA ARG A 349 13.77 -15.20 -1.50
C ARG A 349 14.36 -13.82 -1.76
N PRO A 350 15.55 -13.74 -2.38
CA PRO A 350 16.16 -12.47 -2.72
C PRO A 350 15.55 -11.86 -3.97
N SER A 351 15.62 -10.54 -4.07
CA SER A 351 15.44 -9.79 -5.32
C SER A 351 16.26 -8.52 -5.28
N ALA A 352 16.48 -7.90 -6.44
CA ALA A 352 17.17 -6.64 -6.58
C ALA A 352 16.32 -5.67 -7.39
N SER A 353 16.56 -4.37 -7.25
CA SER A 353 15.91 -3.36 -8.06
C SER A 353 16.84 -2.21 -8.39
N VAL A 354 16.60 -1.60 -9.53
CA VAL A 354 17.19 -0.33 -9.94
C VAL A 354 16.07 0.60 -10.37
N GLY A 355 16.19 1.88 -10.11
CA GLY A 355 15.13 2.81 -10.51
C GLY A 355 15.48 4.27 -10.35
N LEU A 356 14.48 5.07 -10.66
CA LEU A 356 14.52 6.53 -10.67
C LEU A 356 13.37 7.09 -9.85
N THR A 357 13.66 8.11 -9.06
CA THR A 357 12.66 8.84 -8.29
C THR A 357 12.67 10.30 -8.72
N VAL A 358 11.57 10.75 -9.31
CA VAL A 358 11.35 12.16 -9.61
C VAL A 358 10.61 12.79 -8.44
N ARG A 359 11.20 13.81 -7.84
CA ARG A 359 10.59 14.62 -6.79
C ARG A 359 10.20 15.98 -7.35
N MET A 360 8.90 16.27 -7.33
CA MET A 360 8.38 17.57 -7.77
C MET A 360 8.20 18.47 -6.55
N PRO A 361 8.68 19.71 -6.58
CA PRO A 361 8.54 20.65 -5.46
C PRO A 361 7.13 21.21 -5.30
N MET A 362 6.19 20.77 -6.13
CA MET A 362 4.77 21.17 -6.06
C MET A 362 4.20 20.89 -4.65
N ARG A 363 3.26 21.71 -4.21
CA ARG A 363 2.53 21.48 -2.96
C ARG A 363 1.11 21.00 -3.29
N PRO A 364 0.74 19.75 -2.91
CA PRO A 364 1.52 18.74 -2.19
C PRO A 364 2.66 18.18 -3.05
N ARG A 365 3.77 17.80 -2.42
CA ARG A 365 4.91 17.21 -3.13
C ARG A 365 4.49 15.89 -3.76
N ALA A 366 4.63 15.78 -5.05
CA ALA A 366 4.47 14.53 -5.76
C ALA A 366 5.83 13.85 -5.94
N THR A 367 5.86 12.55 -5.74
CA THR A 367 7.04 11.71 -6.00
C THR A 367 6.64 10.62 -6.97
N VAL A 368 7.33 10.53 -8.07
CA VAL A 368 7.17 9.46 -9.05
C VAL A 368 8.35 8.52 -8.92
N ASP A 369 8.10 7.28 -8.58
CA ASP A 369 9.11 6.24 -8.43
C ASP A 369 8.96 5.21 -9.54
N LEU A 370 10.00 5.06 -10.34
CA LEU A 370 10.09 4.11 -11.44
C LEU A 370 11.13 3.06 -11.05
N ALA A 371 10.75 1.81 -10.91
CA ALA A 371 11.66 0.73 -10.55
C ALA A 371 11.52 -0.47 -11.46
N LEU A 372 12.67 -1.01 -11.87
CA LEU A 372 12.80 -2.32 -12.51
C LEU A 372 13.31 -3.30 -11.46
N GLY A 373 12.59 -4.40 -11.27
CA GLY A 373 12.95 -5.44 -10.30
C GLY A 373 13.37 -6.74 -10.99
N MET A 374 14.31 -7.43 -10.38
CA MET A 374 14.81 -8.73 -10.79
C MET A 374 14.71 -9.71 -9.62
N SER A 375 14.23 -10.90 -9.89
CA SER A 375 14.16 -12.03 -8.95
C SER A 375 14.67 -13.32 -9.61
N PRO A 376 14.81 -14.43 -8.89
CA PRO A 376 15.09 -15.72 -9.50
C PRO A 376 14.08 -16.15 -10.59
N GLU A 377 12.85 -15.64 -10.58
CA GLU A 377 11.84 -15.87 -11.63
C GLU A 377 12.03 -14.97 -12.86
N GLY A 378 13.07 -14.12 -12.89
CA GLY A 378 13.40 -13.23 -13.99
C GLY A 378 13.15 -11.76 -13.69
N LEU A 379 13.12 -10.96 -14.76
CA LEU A 379 12.82 -9.54 -14.70
C LEU A 379 11.33 -9.34 -14.52
N SER A 380 10.95 -8.67 -13.45
CA SER A 380 9.58 -8.19 -13.32
C SER A 380 9.43 -6.85 -14.03
N ALA A 381 8.25 -6.64 -14.54
CA ALA A 381 7.91 -5.40 -15.20
C ALA A 381 8.14 -4.18 -14.28
N MET A 382 8.46 -3.10 -14.94
CA MET A 382 8.60 -1.75 -14.41
C MET A 382 7.46 -1.37 -13.47
N ARG A 383 7.79 -0.97 -12.25
CA ARG A 383 6.85 -0.42 -11.29
C ARG A 383 6.86 1.10 -11.39
N LEU A 384 5.73 1.67 -11.71
CA LEU A 384 5.49 3.10 -11.57
C LEU A 384 4.65 3.32 -10.29
N THR A 385 5.16 4.11 -9.38
CA THR A 385 4.43 4.52 -8.17
C THR A 385 4.42 6.03 -8.12
N ILE A 386 3.24 6.60 -8.08
CA ILE A 386 3.06 8.02 -7.80
C ILE A 386 2.68 8.12 -6.33
N ASP A 387 3.65 8.47 -5.51
CA ASP A 387 3.42 8.75 -4.10
C ASP A 387 3.15 10.26 -4.00
N GLN A 388 1.89 10.59 -3.97
CA GLN A 388 1.48 11.88 -3.46
C GLN A 388 1.40 11.69 -1.96
N PRO A 389 2.32 12.27 -1.17
CA PRO A 389 2.15 12.26 0.25
C PRO A 389 0.81 12.94 0.51
N LEU A 390 -0.21 12.16 0.81
CA LEU A 390 -1.39 12.61 1.51
C LEU A 390 -0.92 13.08 2.90
N SER A 391 0.02 14.01 2.90
CA SER A 391 0.44 14.79 4.06
C SER A 391 -0.71 15.61 4.61
N LEU A 392 -1.84 15.46 3.96
CA LEU A 392 -3.15 15.95 4.31
C LEU A 392 -3.65 15.43 5.66
N ILE A 393 -3.15 14.27 6.09
CA ILE A 393 -3.53 13.67 7.39
C ILE A 393 -2.44 13.93 8.45
N ARG A 394 -1.48 14.80 8.18
CA ARG A 394 -0.63 15.33 9.24
C ARG A 394 -1.39 16.47 9.93
N PRO A 395 -1.56 16.39 11.25
CA PRO A 395 -2.13 17.54 11.98
C PRO A 395 -1.33 18.80 11.58
N PRO A 396 -2.01 19.91 11.29
CA PRO A 396 -1.35 21.12 10.84
C PRO A 396 -0.28 21.50 11.87
N HIS A 397 0.96 21.60 11.40
CA HIS A 397 2.01 22.19 12.22
C HIS A 397 1.63 23.65 12.43
N HIS A 398 1.24 24.00 13.65
CA HIS A 398 1.28 25.40 14.05
C HIS A 398 2.74 25.84 13.89
N THR A 399 3.03 26.56 12.81
CA THR A 399 4.13 27.50 12.82
C THR A 399 3.80 28.48 13.94
N SER A 400 4.36 28.24 15.12
CA SER A 400 4.50 29.30 16.12
C SER A 400 5.37 30.36 15.46
N ARG A 401 4.73 31.34 14.80
CA ARG A 401 5.33 32.63 14.64
C ARG A 401 5.50 33.15 16.07
N SER A 402 6.71 33.03 16.60
CA SER A 402 7.14 33.88 17.69
C SER A 402 7.06 35.30 17.17
N LEU A 403 6.02 35.99 17.60
CA LEU A 403 6.02 37.45 17.61
C LEU A 403 7.17 37.86 18.54
N ARG A 404 8.23 38.39 17.97
CA ARG A 404 9.10 39.41 18.57
C ARG A 404 8.96 40.68 17.78
#